data_7995e1f430123f5a71d4f6be28d935c2
#
_entry.id   7995e1f430123f5a71d4f6be28d935c2
#
_cell.length_a   1.000
_cell.length_b   1.000
_cell.length_c   1.000
_cell.angle_alpha   90.00
_cell.angle_beta   90.00
_cell.angle_gamma   90.00
#
_symmetry.space_group_name_H-M   'P 1'
#
loop_
_entity.id
_entity.type
_entity.pdbx_description
1 polymer ?
#
loop_
_entity_poly.entity_id
_entity_poly.type
_entity_poly.pdbx_seq_one_letter_code
_entity_poly.pdbx_strand_id
1 'polypeptide(L)'
;MTDHPDPDADATSPEPGAQPSGGTQGRLSALRRFGGFLLVILAFFLFRAFTADDGTHGVKTGECIASVGTDDFKTVDCGDPTSLGAVTFVEENAPTDDTSALALCAKHGAANAFTSATSDGGAGTIICLADPK
;
A
#
# COMPACT_ATOMS: atom_id res chain seq x y z
N MET A 1 -16.66 -73.48 -41.90
CA MET A 1 -17.80 -74.19 -41.27
C MET A 1 -18.10 -73.33 -40.04
N THR A 2 -19.04 -72.42 -40.29
CA THR A 2 -20.38 -72.46 -39.71
C THR A 2 -20.28 -72.36 -38.17
N ASP A 3 -20.82 -71.44 -37.47
CA ASP A 3 -22.10 -70.77 -37.54
C ASP A 3 -22.14 -69.55 -36.61
N HIS A 4 -22.77 -68.58 -37.03
CA HIS A 4 -23.51 -67.54 -36.34
C HIS A 4 -24.53 -68.14 -35.36
N PRO A 5 -25.08 -67.48 -34.35
CA PRO A 5 -25.73 -66.18 -34.49
C PRO A 5 -25.60 -65.20 -33.27
N ASP A 6 -25.83 -63.96 -33.56
CA ASP A 6 -26.58 -63.03 -32.76
C ASP A 6 -27.93 -63.63 -32.29
N PRO A 7 -28.60 -63.15 -31.27
CA PRO A 7 -29.16 -61.81 -31.29
C PRO A 7 -29.42 -61.16 -29.91
N ASP A 8 -29.82 -59.93 -30.04
CA ASP A 8 -30.87 -59.23 -29.31
C ASP A 8 -30.58 -58.74 -27.88
N ALA A 9 -30.49 -57.49 -27.96
CA ALA A 9 -31.52 -56.57 -27.51
C ALA A 9 -31.78 -56.60 -26.01
N ASP A 10 -31.43 -55.56 -25.39
CA ASP A 10 -32.52 -54.79 -24.78
C ASP A 10 -32.11 -53.34 -24.53
N ALA A 11 -32.77 -52.51 -25.27
CA ALA A 11 -32.80 -51.08 -25.05
C ALA A 11 -33.63 -50.83 -23.79
N THR A 12 -32.99 -50.43 -22.75
CA THR A 12 -33.69 -49.77 -21.67
C THR A 12 -33.12 -48.38 -21.53
N SER A 13 -33.79 -47.47 -22.16
CA SER A 13 -33.79 -46.05 -21.88
C SER A 13 -33.99 -45.81 -20.40
N PRO A 14 -33.11 -45.13 -19.71
CA PRO A 14 -33.49 -44.55 -18.45
C PRO A 14 -34.06 -43.15 -18.72
N GLU A 15 -35.24 -43.02 -18.27
CA GLU A 15 -36.08 -41.86 -18.11
C GLU A 15 -35.32 -40.60 -17.64
N PRO A 16 -35.63 -39.44 -18.22
CA PRO A 16 -35.18 -38.18 -17.69
C PRO A 16 -36.13 -37.76 -16.58
N GLY A 17 -35.74 -38.05 -15.35
CA GLY A 17 -36.63 -37.75 -14.25
C GLY A 17 -35.94 -37.76 -12.89
N ALA A 18 -35.03 -36.81 -12.67
CA ALA A 18 -34.74 -36.33 -11.33
C ALA A 18 -34.07 -34.97 -11.45
N GLN A 19 -34.84 -33.94 -11.43
CA GLN A 19 -34.37 -32.63 -11.05
C GLN A 19 -33.81 -32.74 -9.61
N PRO A 20 -32.55 -32.51 -9.37
CA PRO A 20 -32.11 -32.19 -8.03
C PRO A 20 -32.65 -30.79 -7.72
N SER A 21 -33.61 -30.74 -6.84
CA SER A 21 -33.98 -29.55 -6.13
C SER A 21 -32.72 -28.90 -5.59
N GLY A 22 -32.23 -27.92 -6.34
CA GLY A 22 -31.06 -27.15 -5.95
C GLY A 22 -31.38 -26.38 -4.70
N GLY A 23 -31.10 -27.00 -3.56
CA GLY A 23 -31.16 -26.34 -2.29
C GLY A 23 -30.24 -25.15 -2.30
N THR A 24 -30.80 -23.99 -2.10
CA THR A 24 -30.16 -22.69 -1.88
C THR A 24 -29.13 -22.73 -0.72
N GLN A 25 -29.05 -23.83 -0.01
CA GLN A 25 -28.12 -24.06 1.10
C GLN A 25 -26.66 -24.28 0.67
N GLY A 26 -26.40 -24.75 -0.55
CA GLY A 26 -25.03 -24.94 -1.06
C GLY A 26 -24.32 -23.62 -1.41
N ARG A 27 -25.06 -22.59 -1.77
CA ARG A 27 -24.48 -21.29 -2.11
C ARG A 27 -24.07 -20.48 -0.88
N LEU A 28 -24.77 -20.63 0.22
CA LEU A 28 -24.47 -19.96 1.48
C LEU A 28 -23.21 -20.52 2.16
N SER A 29 -22.92 -21.80 2.01
CA SER A 29 -21.71 -22.39 2.57
C SER A 29 -20.45 -22.01 1.79
N ALA A 30 -20.54 -21.84 0.48
CA ALA A 30 -19.46 -21.34 -0.35
C ALA A 30 -19.19 -19.84 -0.03
N LEU A 31 -20.23 -19.02 0.07
CA LEU A 31 -20.10 -17.63 0.48
C LEU A 31 -19.48 -17.48 1.89
N ARG A 32 -19.78 -18.39 2.79
CA ARG A 32 -19.22 -18.36 4.16
C ARG A 32 -17.73 -18.69 4.19
N ARG A 33 -17.25 -19.56 3.30
CA ARG A 33 -15.82 -19.87 3.16
C ARG A 33 -15.05 -18.76 2.43
N PHE A 34 -15.63 -18.17 1.40
CA PHE A 34 -15.02 -17.06 0.67
C PHE A 34 -15.18 -15.71 1.39
N GLY A 35 -16.28 -15.51 2.12
CA GLY A 35 -16.52 -14.28 2.87
C GLY A 35 -15.48 -14.04 3.98
N GLY A 36 -15.04 -15.10 4.66
CA GLY A 36 -13.98 -14.98 5.66
C GLY A 36 -12.64 -14.55 5.06
N PHE A 37 -12.28 -15.11 3.91
CA PHE A 37 -11.05 -14.77 3.21
C PHE A 37 -11.07 -13.33 2.67
N LEU A 38 -12.22 -12.90 2.15
CA LEU A 38 -12.41 -11.54 1.66
C LEU A 38 -12.34 -10.51 2.78
N LEU A 39 -12.88 -10.82 3.96
CA LEU A 39 -12.76 -9.98 5.15
C LEU A 39 -11.30 -9.88 5.65
N VAL A 40 -10.54 -10.96 5.62
CA VAL A 40 -9.12 -10.94 5.99
C VAL A 40 -8.31 -10.09 5.02
N ILE A 41 -8.58 -10.22 3.71
CA ILE A 41 -7.93 -9.38 2.70
C ILE A 41 -8.31 -7.91 2.90
N LEU A 42 -9.59 -7.61 3.10
CA LEU A 42 -10.06 -6.26 3.34
C LEU A 42 -9.44 -5.67 4.61
N ALA A 43 -9.42 -6.43 5.70
CA ALA A 43 -8.78 -6.03 6.95
C ALA A 43 -7.27 -5.80 6.76
N PHE A 44 -6.60 -6.64 5.97
CA PHE A 44 -5.19 -6.48 5.65
C PHE A 44 -4.93 -5.21 4.83
N PHE A 45 -5.78 -4.93 3.82
CA PHE A 45 -5.66 -3.69 3.04
C PHE A 45 -5.98 -2.45 3.87
N LEU A 46 -6.99 -2.50 4.74
CA LEU A 46 -7.29 -1.42 5.67
C LEU A 46 -6.15 -1.23 6.67
N PHE A 47 -5.64 -2.31 7.26
CA PHE A 47 -4.50 -2.23 8.16
C PHE A 47 -3.27 -1.63 7.46
N ARG A 48 -3.00 -2.05 6.23
CA ARG A 48 -1.89 -1.49 5.45
C ARG A 48 -2.13 -0.04 5.05
N ALA A 49 -3.36 0.38 4.79
CA ALA A 49 -3.69 1.78 4.54
C ALA A 49 -3.55 2.67 5.79
N PHE A 50 -3.79 2.09 6.97
CA PHE A 50 -3.58 2.80 8.26
C PHE A 50 -2.15 2.70 8.78
N THR A 51 -1.37 1.68 8.36
CA THR A 51 0.03 1.49 8.78
C THR A 51 1.03 1.72 7.65
N ALA A 52 0.57 2.06 6.47
CA ALA A 52 1.41 2.72 5.48
C ALA A 52 1.66 4.15 6.00
N ASP A 53 2.49 4.24 7.01
CA ASP A 53 3.49 5.27 7.02
C ASP A 53 4.24 5.06 5.72
N ASP A 54 3.84 5.81 4.72
CA ASP A 54 4.54 5.90 3.47
C ASP A 54 5.96 6.25 3.88
N GLY A 55 6.94 5.47 3.49
CA GLY A 55 8.35 5.73 3.80
C GLY A 55 8.88 7.03 3.18
N THR A 56 8.03 7.81 2.64
CA THR A 56 8.10 9.23 2.34
C THR A 56 7.73 10.04 3.56
N HIS A 57 8.05 9.58 4.73
CA HIS A 57 7.89 10.34 5.97
C HIS A 57 6.63 11.23 6.08
N GLY A 58 5.66 11.09 5.18
CA GLY A 58 4.32 11.69 5.20
C GLY A 58 4.25 13.20 5.47
N VAL A 59 5.38 13.91 5.40
CA VAL A 59 5.46 15.32 5.76
C VAL A 59 4.86 16.17 4.66
N LYS A 60 3.95 17.03 5.06
CA LYS A 60 3.28 17.96 4.17
C LYS A 60 3.80 19.38 4.34
N THR A 61 3.72 20.14 3.27
CA THR A 61 4.00 21.59 3.31
C THR A 61 3.14 22.24 4.38
N GLY A 62 3.78 23.02 5.25
CA GLY A 62 3.14 23.71 6.38
C GLY A 62 3.25 22.97 7.72
N GLU A 63 3.64 21.72 7.72
CA GLU A 63 3.94 20.98 8.95
C GLU A 63 5.32 21.33 9.48
N CYS A 64 5.51 21.25 10.78
CA CYS A 64 6.82 21.45 11.39
C CYS A 64 7.44 20.11 11.72
N ILE A 65 8.76 20.01 11.55
CA ILE A 65 9.51 18.78 11.84
C ILE A 65 10.57 19.03 12.91
N ALA A 66 10.89 17.98 13.64
CA ALA A 66 12.02 17.91 14.55
C ALA A 66 12.90 16.72 14.17
N SER A 67 14.21 16.87 14.34
CA SER A 67 15.15 15.78 14.10
C SER A 67 15.02 14.69 15.18
N VAL A 68 15.06 13.44 14.74
CA VAL A 68 15.13 12.26 15.61
C VAL A 68 16.35 11.45 15.17
N GLY A 69 17.51 11.79 15.72
CA GLY A 69 18.77 11.18 15.28
C GLY A 69 19.43 11.92 14.12
N THR A 70 20.22 11.22 13.34
CA THR A 70 21.02 11.80 12.23
C THR A 70 20.24 11.89 10.90
N ASP A 71 19.36 10.94 10.64
CA ASP A 71 18.73 10.79 9.32
C ASP A 71 17.19 10.69 9.40
N ASP A 72 16.64 10.76 10.61
CA ASP A 72 15.21 10.65 10.85
C ASP A 72 14.62 11.96 11.40
N PHE A 73 13.35 12.17 11.10
CA PHE A 73 12.58 13.29 11.62
C PHE A 73 11.16 12.86 11.99
N LYS A 74 10.53 13.64 12.82
CA LYS A 74 9.12 13.50 13.19
C LYS A 74 8.38 14.82 13.01
N THR A 75 7.11 14.73 12.72
CA THR A 75 6.23 15.89 12.72
C THR A 75 5.97 16.34 14.15
N VAL A 76 6.08 17.62 14.40
CA VAL A 76 5.85 18.28 15.70
C VAL A 76 5.01 19.53 15.52
N ASP A 77 4.48 20.05 16.61
CA ASP A 77 3.82 21.36 16.58
C ASP A 77 4.85 22.46 16.25
N CYS A 78 4.47 23.44 15.45
CA CYS A 78 5.37 24.53 15.07
C CYS A 78 5.82 25.41 16.23
N GLY A 79 5.12 25.36 17.37
CA GLY A 79 5.52 25.99 18.62
C GLY A 79 6.44 25.14 19.51
N ASP A 80 6.77 23.93 19.10
CA ASP A 80 7.65 23.06 19.85
C ASP A 80 9.09 23.60 19.82
N PRO A 81 9.77 23.72 20.96
CA PRO A 81 11.16 24.22 21.01
C PRO A 81 12.16 23.32 20.27
N THR A 82 11.78 22.09 19.95
CA THR A 82 12.59 21.15 19.15
C THR A 82 12.33 21.25 17.66
N SER A 83 11.38 22.09 17.24
CA SER A 83 11.05 22.28 15.82
C SER A 83 12.23 22.87 15.06
N LEU A 84 12.60 22.25 13.96
CA LEU A 84 13.62 22.74 13.02
C LEU A 84 13.07 23.82 12.08
N GLY A 85 11.75 23.90 11.94
CA GLY A 85 11.07 24.84 11.06
C GLY A 85 9.87 24.23 10.36
N ALA A 86 9.14 25.10 9.66
CA ALA A 86 8.00 24.68 8.85
C ALA A 86 8.46 24.19 7.48
N VAL A 87 7.91 23.10 7.02
CA VAL A 87 8.18 22.53 5.69
C VAL A 87 7.56 23.44 4.62
N THR A 88 8.39 23.92 3.72
CA THR A 88 7.96 24.75 2.58
C THR A 88 7.87 23.94 1.30
N PHE A 89 8.74 22.94 1.13
CA PHE A 89 8.81 22.13 -0.06
C PHE A 89 9.43 20.76 0.26
N VAL A 90 8.98 19.73 -0.44
CA VAL A 90 9.52 18.36 -0.33
C VAL A 90 9.79 17.85 -1.73
N GLU A 91 10.98 17.34 -1.97
CA GLU A 91 11.37 16.68 -3.22
C GLU A 91 11.83 15.26 -2.91
N GLU A 92 11.21 14.29 -3.58
CA GLU A 92 11.56 12.87 -3.46
C GLU A 92 12.47 12.44 -4.61
N ASN A 93 13.28 11.42 -4.37
CA ASN A 93 14.23 10.88 -5.36
C ASN A 93 15.22 11.94 -5.91
N ALA A 94 15.58 12.91 -5.09
CA ALA A 94 16.57 13.92 -5.41
C ALA A 94 17.97 13.53 -4.92
N PRO A 95 19.04 14.06 -5.57
CA PRO A 95 20.38 13.91 -5.06
C PRO A 95 20.49 14.63 -3.70
N THR A 96 20.93 13.90 -2.69
CA THR A 96 20.98 14.39 -1.29
C THR A 96 22.30 15.07 -0.92
N ASP A 97 23.10 15.48 -1.89
CA ASP A 97 24.28 16.28 -1.62
C ASP A 97 23.89 17.69 -1.15
N ASP A 98 24.59 18.21 -0.16
CA ASP A 98 24.28 19.46 0.52
C ASP A 98 24.15 20.65 -0.44
N THR A 99 24.99 20.67 -1.46
CA THR A 99 24.98 21.79 -2.43
C THR A 99 23.71 21.80 -3.27
N SER A 100 23.29 20.63 -3.77
CA SER A 100 22.07 20.51 -4.57
C SER A 100 20.82 20.73 -3.72
N ALA A 101 20.81 20.23 -2.50
CA ALA A 101 19.70 20.41 -1.56
C ALA A 101 19.50 21.88 -1.20
N LEU A 102 20.56 22.58 -0.83
CA LEU A 102 20.50 24.00 -0.50
C LEU A 102 20.09 24.85 -1.71
N ALA A 103 20.63 24.56 -2.90
CA ALA A 103 20.26 25.27 -4.13
C ALA A 103 18.78 25.06 -4.49
N LEU A 104 18.25 23.85 -4.28
CA LEU A 104 16.84 23.55 -4.47
C LEU A 104 15.98 24.33 -3.48
N CYS A 105 16.30 24.26 -2.20
CA CYS A 105 15.53 24.92 -1.14
C CYS A 105 15.55 26.45 -1.27
N ALA A 106 16.67 27.03 -1.70
CA ALA A 106 16.77 28.48 -1.96
C ALA A 106 15.79 28.95 -3.06
N LYS A 107 15.55 28.13 -4.07
CA LYS A 107 14.54 28.43 -5.12
C LYS A 107 13.12 28.49 -4.57
N HIS A 108 12.85 27.77 -3.48
CA HIS A 108 11.57 27.75 -2.79
C HIS A 108 11.51 28.69 -1.58
N GLY A 109 12.50 29.58 -1.44
CA GLY A 109 12.52 30.58 -0.39
C GLY A 109 12.80 30.01 1.01
N ALA A 110 13.34 28.81 1.09
CA ALA A 110 13.72 28.17 2.32
C ALA A 110 15.21 28.40 2.64
N ALA A 111 15.50 28.64 3.91
CA ALA A 111 16.86 28.90 4.36
C ALA A 111 17.63 27.63 4.71
N ASN A 112 16.92 26.58 5.07
CA ASN A 112 17.48 25.32 5.54
C ASN A 112 16.97 24.14 4.71
N ALA A 113 17.85 23.15 4.51
CA ALA A 113 17.54 21.89 3.88
C ALA A 113 17.79 20.75 4.86
N PHE A 114 16.86 19.81 4.95
CA PHE A 114 17.04 18.54 5.60
C PHE A 114 17.03 17.45 4.53
N THR A 115 18.03 16.57 4.56
CA THR A 115 18.16 15.48 3.59
C THR A 115 18.04 14.15 4.32
N SER A 116 17.18 13.29 3.82
CA SER A 116 17.08 11.89 4.27
C SER A 116 17.52 10.99 3.12
N ALA A 117 18.66 10.36 3.27
CA ALA A 117 19.19 9.44 2.28
C ALA A 117 18.51 8.07 2.41
N THR A 118 18.19 7.45 1.27
CA THR A 118 17.84 6.03 1.26
C THR A 118 19.09 5.18 1.49
N SER A 119 18.91 4.04 2.13
CA SER A 119 20.01 3.11 2.49
C SER A 119 20.91 2.69 1.32
N ASP A 120 20.46 2.90 0.10
CA ASP A 120 21.13 2.53 -1.15
C ASP A 120 22.03 3.66 -1.74
N GLY A 121 22.15 4.78 -1.04
CA GLY A 121 23.18 5.79 -1.30
C GLY A 121 23.05 6.62 -2.58
N GLY A 122 21.92 6.62 -3.26
CA GLY A 122 21.80 7.29 -4.56
C GLY A 122 20.82 8.45 -4.64
N ALA A 123 19.67 8.31 -4.04
CA ALA A 123 18.63 9.32 -4.06
C ALA A 123 17.90 9.29 -2.71
N GLY A 124 17.39 10.42 -2.29
CA GLY A 124 16.67 10.53 -1.03
C GLY A 124 15.61 11.60 -1.11
N THR A 125 15.11 11.99 0.03
CA THR A 125 14.13 13.06 0.16
C THR A 125 14.82 14.33 0.65
N ILE A 126 14.58 15.43 -0.03
CA ILE A 126 14.99 16.77 0.40
C ILE A 126 13.77 17.47 0.96
N ILE A 127 13.89 17.98 2.17
CA ILE A 127 12.86 18.76 2.84
C ILE A 127 13.39 20.17 3.05
N CYS A 128 12.71 21.14 2.47
CA CYS A 128 13.06 22.53 2.61
C CYS A 128 12.30 23.17 3.77
N LEU A 129 13.01 23.81 4.66
CA LEU A 129 12.47 24.37 5.89
C LEU A 129 12.57 25.89 5.89
N ALA A 130 11.47 26.55 6.24
CA ALA A 130 11.52 27.97 6.63
C ALA A 130 12.11 28.09 8.03
N ASP A 131 12.77 29.22 8.27
CA ASP A 131 13.27 29.54 9.60
C ASP A 131 12.14 29.47 10.66
N PRO A 132 12.37 28.82 11.79
CA PRO A 132 11.44 28.88 12.89
C PRO A 132 11.30 30.34 13.35
N LYS A 133 10.08 30.86 13.30
CA LYS A 133 9.77 32.18 13.82
C LYS A 133 9.67 32.18 15.32
#